data_74fc4631f674aec6cd5482f8c2c8cd11
#
_entry.id   74fc4631f674aec6cd5482f8c2c8cd11
#
_cell.length_a   1.000
_cell.length_b   1.000
_cell.length_c   1.000
_cell.angle_alpha   90.00
_cell.angle_beta   90.00
_cell.angle_gamma   90.00
#
_symmetry.space_group_name_H-M   'P 1'
#
loop_
_entity.id
_entity.type
_entity.pdbx_description
1 polymer ?
#
loop_
_entity_poly.entity_id
_entity_poly.type
_entity_poly.pdbx_seq_one_letter_code
_entity_poly.pdbx_strand_id
1 'polypeptide(L)' 'MCRQERKNMIDFIQKVEKFEGEQLIYMTDADIEYLYNRIYFHHVHVE' A
#
# COMPACT_ATOMS: atom_id res chain seq x y z
N MET A 1 -11.52 -2.49 -7.42
CA MET A 1 -11.13 -1.89 -6.13
C MET A 1 -11.82 -0.55 -5.97
N CYS A 2 -12.46 -0.32 -4.86
CA CYS A 2 -13.14 0.94 -4.70
C CYS A 2 -12.16 2.03 -4.23
N ARG A 3 -12.58 3.28 -4.45
CA ARG A 3 -11.69 4.40 -4.20
C ARG A 3 -11.21 4.45 -2.74
N GLN A 4 -12.10 4.15 -1.83
CA GLN A 4 -11.76 4.22 -0.42
C GLN A 4 -10.77 3.13 -0.03
N GLU A 5 -10.95 1.94 -0.57
CA GLU A 5 -10.01 0.87 -0.30
C GLU A 5 -8.62 1.22 -0.78
N ARG A 6 -8.56 1.80 -1.98
CA ARG A 6 -7.28 2.19 -2.53
C ARG A 6 -6.60 3.23 -1.65
N LYS A 7 -7.36 4.21 -1.20
CA LYS A 7 -6.82 5.23 -0.33
C LYS A 7 -6.32 4.64 0.98
N ASN A 8 -7.08 3.71 1.53
CA ASN A 8 -6.68 3.07 2.77
C ASN A 8 -5.38 2.31 2.61
N MET A 9 -5.24 1.63 1.48
CA MET A 9 -4.02 0.90 1.22
C MET A 9 -2.84 1.83 1.06
N ILE A 10 -3.05 2.94 0.37
CA ILE A 10 -1.99 3.92 0.18
C ILE A 10 -1.57 4.50 1.52
N ASP A 11 -2.53 4.85 2.35
CA ASP A 11 -2.22 5.39 3.67
C ASP A 11 -1.40 4.40 4.49
N PHE A 12 -1.78 3.14 4.44
CA PHE A 12 -1.06 2.11 5.16
C PHE A 12 0.37 1.98 4.66
N ILE A 13 0.54 1.97 3.34
CA ILE A 13 1.84 1.82 2.75
C ILE A 13 2.74 3.00 3.12
N GLN A 14 2.20 4.20 3.05
CA GLN A 14 2.97 5.38 3.39
C GLN A 14 3.37 5.38 4.86
N LYS A 15 2.50 4.89 5.70
CA LYS A 15 2.77 4.86 7.12
C LYS A 15 3.90 3.91 7.44
N VAL A 16 3.97 2.81 6.73
CA VAL A 16 4.96 1.77 7.01
C VAL A 16 6.27 2.02 6.28
N GLU A 17 6.19 2.33 4.99
CA GLU A 17 7.38 2.44 4.16
C GLU A 17 7.77 3.88 3.86
N LYS A 18 6.93 4.81 4.16
CA LYS A 18 7.21 6.23 3.95
C LYS A 18 7.47 6.54 2.48
N PHE A 19 6.74 5.89 1.59
CA PHE A 19 6.80 6.24 0.18
C PHE A 19 6.25 7.64 -0.02
N GLU A 20 6.73 8.28 -1.09
CA GLU A 20 6.15 9.55 -1.48
C GLU A 20 4.76 9.32 -2.05
N GLY A 21 3.83 10.20 -1.70
CA GLY A 21 2.47 10.06 -2.15
C GLY A 21 2.34 10.03 -3.66
N GLU A 22 3.17 10.81 -4.35
CA GLU A 22 3.10 10.85 -5.80
C GLU A 22 3.40 9.50 -6.43
N GLN A 23 4.34 8.79 -5.88
CA GLN A 23 4.68 7.47 -6.42
C GLN A 23 3.47 6.55 -6.36
N LEU A 24 2.77 6.57 -5.24
CA LEU A 24 1.63 5.69 -5.07
C LEU A 24 0.46 6.09 -5.96
N ILE A 25 0.31 7.38 -6.19
CA ILE A 25 -0.77 7.87 -7.02
C ILE A 25 -0.62 7.39 -8.47
N TYR A 26 0.61 7.33 -8.94
CA TYR A 26 0.88 6.92 -10.32
C TYR A 26 0.83 5.41 -10.51
N MET A 27 0.81 4.66 -9.45
CA MET A 27 0.77 3.21 -9.56
C MET A 27 -0.64 2.72 -9.89
N THR A 28 -0.70 1.60 -10.58
CA THR A 28 -1.99 0.99 -10.85
C THR A 28 -2.54 0.35 -9.58
N ASP A 29 -3.84 0.03 -9.63
CA ASP A 29 -4.45 -0.64 -8.51
C ASP A 29 -3.76 -1.96 -8.20
N ALA A 30 -3.37 -2.68 -9.24
CA ALA A 30 -2.68 -3.95 -9.05
C ALA A 30 -1.35 -3.76 -8.33
N ASP A 31 -0.64 -2.71 -8.70
CA ASP A 31 0.63 -2.43 -8.05
C ASP A 31 0.45 -2.08 -6.58
N ILE A 32 -0.55 -1.25 -6.31
CA ILE A 32 -0.83 -0.85 -4.94
C ILE A 32 -1.24 -2.05 -4.11
N GLU A 33 -2.08 -2.90 -4.68
CA GLU A 33 -2.50 -4.10 -3.98
C GLU A 33 -1.33 -5.02 -3.70
N TYR A 34 -0.44 -5.15 -4.66
CA TYR A 34 0.74 -5.98 -4.48
C TYR A 34 1.62 -5.44 -3.36
N LEU A 35 1.87 -4.15 -3.35
CA LEU A 35 2.67 -3.55 -2.30
C LEU A 35 1.99 -3.67 -0.95
N TYR A 36 0.69 -3.43 -0.92
CA TYR A 36 -0.04 -3.51 0.32
C TYR A 36 0.07 -4.92 0.91
N ASN A 37 -0.18 -5.93 0.08
CA ASN A 37 -0.12 -7.30 0.55
C ASN A 37 1.28 -7.67 1.01
N ARG A 38 2.28 -7.23 0.27
CA ARG A 38 3.66 -7.54 0.61
C ARG A 38 4.04 -6.95 1.96
N ILE A 39 3.71 -5.68 2.15
CA ILE A 39 4.06 -5.01 3.38
C ILE A 39 3.25 -5.55 4.55
N TYR A 40 1.97 -5.75 4.32
CA TYR A 40 1.11 -6.29 5.34
C TYR A 40 1.59 -7.66 5.79
N PHE A 41 1.89 -8.51 4.82
CA PHE A 41 2.35 -9.85 5.11
C PHE A 41 3.65 -9.84 5.89
N HIS A 42 4.55 -8.95 5.48
CA HIS A 42 5.84 -8.82 6.14
C HIS A 42 5.68 -8.42 7.61
N HIS A 43 4.79 -7.46 7.85
CA HIS A 43 4.60 -6.96 9.20
C HIS A 43 3.85 -7.94 10.08
N VAL A 44 2.86 -8.61 9.51
CA VAL A 44 2.05 -9.52 10.30
C VAL A 44 2.81 -10.79 10.64
N HIS A 45 3.69 -11.20 9.75
CA HIS A 45 4.41 -12.45 9.91
C HIS A 45 5.78 -12.30 10.53
N VAL A 46 6.13 -11.11 10.92
CA VAL A 46 7.40 -10.91 11.60
C VAL A 46 7.28 -11.48 13.00
N GLU A 47 8.10 -12.40 13.28
CA GLU A 47 8.07 -13.06 14.57
C GLU A 47 9.30 -12.74 15.34
#